data_1dc6b0614ea3754fb19e84366bb32b31
#
_entry.id   1dc6b0614ea3754fb19e84366bb32b31
#
_cell.length_a   1.000
_cell.length_b   1.000
_cell.length_c   1.000
_cell.angle_alpha   90.00
_cell.angle_beta   90.00
_cell.angle_gamma   90.00
#
_symmetry.space_group_name_H-M   'P 1'
#
loop_
_entity.id
_entity.type
_entity.pdbx_description
1 polymer ?
#
loop_
_entity_poly.entity_id
_entity_poly.type
_entity_poly.pdbx_seq_one_letter_code
_entity_poly.pdbx_strand_id
1 'polypeptide(L)'
;FNEAMRPGAAIYVFHAESTGLQFRQAYADAGLKLSQCLVWEKNAFVMGRSDYQWRHEPILYGWKEGAAHYFVNDRTQDTVFLEDELELKKMNKQQLLALIEKVFRDYKDQTTVHYENKPTRNALHPTMKPVPLVGRLMNNSSRPGWAVGDFFGGSGTTLIAAEQLG
;
A
#
# COMPACT_ATOMS: atom_id res chain seq x y z
N PHE A 1 -12.56 -14.41 -10.07
CA PHE A 1 -11.42 -13.55 -9.72
C PHE A 1 -10.11 -14.16 -10.21
N ASN A 2 -9.77 -15.39 -9.74
CA ASN A 2 -8.55 -16.07 -10.17
C ASN A 2 -8.49 -16.33 -11.69
N GLU A 3 -9.63 -16.54 -12.34
CA GLU A 3 -9.72 -16.76 -13.80
C GLU A 3 -9.28 -15.53 -14.61
N ALA A 4 -9.52 -14.32 -14.08
CA ALA A 4 -9.12 -13.07 -14.72
C ALA A 4 -7.63 -12.74 -14.56
N MET A 5 -6.92 -13.43 -13.65
CA MET A 5 -5.52 -13.18 -13.37
C MET A 5 -4.63 -14.05 -14.27
N ARG A 6 -3.57 -13.46 -14.81
CA ARG A 6 -2.49 -14.22 -15.46
C ARG A 6 -1.62 -14.94 -14.43
N PRO A 7 -1.02 -16.10 -14.74
CA PRO A 7 0.03 -16.69 -13.93
C PRO A 7 1.14 -15.66 -13.63
N GLY A 8 1.60 -15.59 -12.38
CA GLY A 8 2.58 -14.61 -11.91
C GLY A 8 2.01 -13.22 -11.61
N ALA A 9 0.73 -12.95 -11.86
CA ALA A 9 0.12 -11.68 -11.48
C ALA A 9 0.08 -11.53 -9.96
N ALA A 10 0.57 -10.39 -9.46
CA ALA A 10 0.55 -10.06 -8.04
C ALA A 10 -0.85 -9.62 -7.58
N ILE A 11 -1.14 -9.86 -6.31
CA ILE A 11 -2.38 -9.43 -5.67
C ILE A 11 -2.10 -8.89 -4.26
N TYR A 12 -2.75 -7.77 -3.94
CA TYR A 12 -2.76 -7.15 -2.61
C TYR A 12 -4.19 -7.08 -2.10
N VAL A 13 -4.41 -7.58 -0.89
CA VAL A 13 -5.75 -7.60 -0.27
C VAL A 13 -5.69 -6.91 1.08
N PHE A 14 -6.26 -5.71 1.14
CA PHE A 14 -6.45 -4.97 2.39
C PHE A 14 -7.62 -5.58 3.18
N HIS A 15 -7.45 -5.78 4.47
CA HIS A 15 -8.51 -6.32 5.32
C HIS A 15 -8.41 -5.77 6.75
N ALA A 16 -9.53 -5.89 7.50
CA ALA A 16 -9.49 -5.66 8.94
C ALA A 16 -8.85 -6.87 9.65
N GLU A 17 -8.01 -6.63 10.66
CA GLU A 17 -7.35 -7.71 11.41
C GLU A 17 -8.37 -8.67 12.05
N SER A 18 -9.51 -8.14 12.52
CA SER A 18 -10.59 -8.95 13.12
C SER A 18 -11.17 -10.02 12.19
N THR A 19 -10.96 -9.90 10.88
CA THR A 19 -11.41 -10.85 9.85
C THR A 19 -10.22 -11.53 9.13
N GLY A 20 -9.03 -11.43 9.70
CA GLY A 20 -7.80 -11.92 9.06
C GLY A 20 -7.81 -13.42 8.72
N LEU A 21 -8.42 -14.25 9.58
CA LEU A 21 -8.55 -15.69 9.33
C LEU A 21 -9.37 -15.94 8.06
N GLN A 22 -10.53 -15.32 7.93
CA GLN A 22 -11.44 -15.48 6.80
C GLN A 22 -10.79 -15.02 5.49
N PHE A 23 -10.06 -13.89 5.53
CA PHE A 23 -9.35 -13.40 4.35
C PHE A 23 -8.20 -14.32 3.93
N ARG A 24 -7.44 -14.89 4.89
CA ARG A 24 -6.38 -15.87 4.58
C ARG A 24 -6.96 -17.15 4.01
N GLN A 25 -8.07 -17.62 4.56
CA GLN A 25 -8.77 -18.81 4.03
C GLN A 25 -9.28 -18.55 2.61
N ALA A 26 -9.99 -17.44 2.38
CA ALA A 26 -10.48 -17.08 1.05
C ALA A 26 -9.35 -16.91 0.02
N TYR A 27 -8.18 -16.40 0.47
CA TYR A 27 -6.99 -16.27 -0.36
C TYR A 27 -6.48 -17.65 -0.82
N ALA A 28 -6.44 -18.62 0.10
CA ALA A 28 -6.03 -19.99 -0.19
C ALA A 28 -7.07 -20.71 -1.06
N ASP A 29 -8.36 -20.58 -0.75
CA ASP A 29 -9.47 -21.19 -1.50
C ASP A 29 -9.53 -20.67 -2.95
N ALA A 30 -9.10 -19.43 -3.17
CA ALA A 30 -8.94 -18.87 -4.51
C ALA A 30 -7.74 -19.44 -5.29
N GLY A 31 -6.95 -20.35 -4.71
CA GLY A 31 -5.76 -20.93 -5.35
C GLY A 31 -4.63 -19.94 -5.55
N LEU A 32 -4.53 -18.94 -4.68
CA LEU A 32 -3.49 -17.92 -4.71
C LEU A 32 -2.37 -18.27 -3.72
N LYS A 33 -1.13 -17.99 -4.10
CA LYS A 33 0.02 -18.15 -3.22
C LYS A 33 0.14 -16.94 -2.30
N LEU A 34 -0.15 -17.10 -1.01
CA LEU A 34 0.14 -16.09 -0.02
C LEU A 34 1.65 -16.09 0.28
N SER A 35 2.29 -14.95 0.11
CA SER A 35 3.72 -14.75 0.36
C SER A 35 3.99 -14.05 1.68
N GLN A 36 3.41 -12.88 1.87
CA GLN A 36 3.68 -12.03 3.03
C GLN A 36 2.41 -11.31 3.50
N CYS A 37 2.39 -10.91 4.76
CA CYS A 37 1.48 -9.93 5.29
C CYS A 37 2.25 -8.62 5.47
N LEU A 38 1.82 -7.58 4.78
CA LEU A 38 2.34 -6.23 4.92
C LEU A 38 1.45 -5.48 5.91
N VAL A 39 1.96 -4.45 6.53
CA VAL A 39 1.24 -3.63 7.51
C VAL A 39 1.29 -2.17 7.07
N TRP A 40 0.14 -1.59 6.82
CA TRP A 40 0.03 -0.15 6.66
C TRP A 40 -0.27 0.48 8.02
N GLU A 41 0.68 1.24 8.56
CA GLU A 41 0.50 2.04 9.76
C GLU A 41 -0.07 3.41 9.38
N LYS A 42 -1.21 3.76 9.97
CA LYS A 42 -1.90 5.04 9.75
C LYS A 42 -1.31 6.12 10.65
N ASN A 43 -1.33 7.38 10.21
CA ASN A 43 -0.88 8.54 10.99
C ASN A 43 -1.72 8.76 12.27
N ALA A 44 -2.97 8.30 12.28
CA ALA A 44 -3.87 8.42 13.42
C ALA A 44 -4.66 7.14 13.64
N PHE A 45 -4.97 6.83 14.89
CA PHE A 45 -5.90 5.76 15.22
C PHE A 45 -7.36 6.24 15.10
N VAL A 46 -8.27 5.30 14.91
CA VAL A 46 -9.71 5.56 14.95
C VAL A 46 -10.25 5.17 16.32
N MET A 47 -10.85 6.12 17.04
CA MET A 47 -11.45 5.86 18.34
C MET A 47 -12.60 4.85 18.19
N GLY A 48 -12.51 3.75 18.92
CA GLY A 48 -13.49 2.67 18.95
C GLY A 48 -13.81 2.24 20.38
N ARG A 49 -14.57 1.15 20.52
CA ARG A 49 -14.96 0.58 21.83
C ARG A 49 -13.96 -0.48 22.33
N SER A 50 -12.89 -0.73 21.58
CA SER A 50 -11.84 -1.69 21.95
C SER A 50 -10.90 -1.09 22.98
N ASP A 51 -10.24 -1.92 23.81
CA ASP A 51 -9.25 -1.49 24.80
C ASP A 51 -8.05 -0.83 24.12
N TYR A 52 -7.58 -1.41 23.00
CA TYR A 52 -6.54 -0.83 22.15
C TYR A 52 -7.15 -0.31 20.84
N GLN A 53 -6.72 0.87 20.43
CA GLN A 53 -7.23 1.51 19.23
C GLN A 53 -6.43 1.07 17.99
N TRP A 54 -7.14 0.72 16.92
CA TRP A 54 -6.54 0.28 15.66
C TRP A 54 -5.83 1.44 14.95
N ARG A 55 -4.53 1.30 14.75
CA ARG A 55 -3.70 2.27 14.04
C ARG A 55 -3.09 1.69 12.75
N HIS A 56 -3.37 0.43 12.45
CA HIS A 56 -2.81 -0.22 11.26
C HIS A 56 -3.89 -0.97 10.48
N GLU A 57 -3.54 -1.35 9.26
CA GLU A 57 -4.35 -2.20 8.40
C GLU A 57 -3.43 -3.23 7.73
N PRO A 58 -3.68 -4.54 7.89
CA PRO A 58 -2.90 -5.56 7.23
C PRO A 58 -3.25 -5.67 5.76
N ILE A 59 -2.25 -6.07 4.96
CA ILE A 59 -2.36 -6.26 3.52
C ILE A 59 -1.76 -7.62 3.19
N LEU A 60 -2.58 -8.56 2.73
CA LEU A 60 -2.08 -9.83 2.22
C LEU A 60 -1.45 -9.60 0.85
N TYR A 61 -0.21 -10.06 0.68
CA TYR A 61 0.52 -9.99 -0.58
C TYR A 61 0.88 -11.38 -1.07
N GLY A 62 0.71 -11.58 -2.34
CA GLY A 62 1.11 -12.79 -3.04
C GLY A 62 0.81 -12.73 -4.52
N TRP A 63 0.68 -13.89 -5.17
CA TRP A 63 0.48 -13.95 -6.62
C TRP A 63 -0.22 -15.23 -7.04
N LYS A 64 -0.72 -15.25 -8.27
CA LYS A 64 -1.21 -16.47 -8.91
C LYS A 64 -0.04 -17.36 -9.33
N GLU A 65 -0.05 -18.61 -8.91
CA GLU A 65 0.98 -19.59 -9.31
C GLU A 65 0.94 -19.90 -10.80
N GLY A 66 1.99 -20.53 -11.30
CA GLY A 66 2.13 -20.99 -12.69
C GLY A 66 3.13 -20.21 -13.53
N ALA A 67 3.64 -19.05 -13.05
CA ALA A 67 4.76 -18.31 -13.63
C ALA A 67 5.51 -17.52 -12.56
N ALA A 68 6.72 -17.04 -12.89
CA ALA A 68 7.44 -16.11 -12.05
C ALA A 68 6.66 -14.80 -11.92
N HIS A 69 6.48 -14.33 -10.69
CA HIS A 69 5.90 -13.01 -10.43
C HIS A 69 6.95 -11.93 -10.70
N TYR A 70 6.48 -10.77 -11.14
CA TYR A 70 7.31 -9.58 -11.22
C TYR A 70 7.34 -8.86 -9.87
N PHE A 71 8.52 -8.48 -9.43
CA PHE A 71 8.74 -7.52 -8.36
C PHE A 71 9.90 -6.61 -8.77
N VAL A 72 9.82 -5.33 -8.44
CA VAL A 72 10.91 -4.38 -8.68
C VAL A 72 12.21 -4.91 -8.04
N ASN A 73 13.35 -4.70 -8.71
CA ASN A 73 14.63 -5.20 -8.22
C ASN A 73 15.17 -4.36 -7.04
N ASP A 74 14.34 -4.23 -6.02
CA ASP A 74 14.64 -3.56 -4.77
C ASP A 74 14.28 -4.48 -3.59
N ARG A 75 15.29 -5.02 -2.94
CA ARG A 75 15.18 -5.94 -1.80
C ARG A 75 15.30 -5.24 -0.45
N THR A 76 15.33 -3.91 -0.43
CA THR A 76 15.48 -3.12 0.79
C THR A 76 14.14 -2.74 1.42
N GLN A 77 13.02 -2.98 0.72
CA GLN A 77 11.68 -2.70 1.21
C GLN A 77 11.28 -3.69 2.32
N ASP A 78 10.78 -3.16 3.42
CA ASP A 78 10.24 -3.95 4.51
C ASP A 78 8.72 -4.15 4.42
N THR A 79 8.14 -4.83 5.39
CA THR A 79 6.71 -5.16 5.42
C THR A 79 5.85 -4.13 6.15
N VAL A 80 6.42 -3.04 6.66
CA VAL A 80 5.71 -2.00 7.39
C VAL A 80 5.69 -0.71 6.59
N PHE A 81 4.50 -0.21 6.29
CA PHE A 81 4.29 1.08 5.63
C PHE A 81 3.84 2.08 6.68
N LEU A 82 4.69 3.05 6.97
CA LEU A 82 4.41 4.11 7.93
C LEU A 82 3.71 5.29 7.23
N GLU A 83 2.66 5.81 7.85
CA GLU A 83 2.01 7.04 7.46
C GLU A 83 2.31 8.09 8.53
N ASP A 84 3.40 8.83 8.36
CA ASP A 84 3.77 9.92 9.25
C ASP A 84 3.26 11.27 8.74
N GLU A 85 2.72 12.04 9.65
CA GLU A 85 2.42 13.46 9.41
C GLU A 85 3.72 14.26 9.48
N LEU A 86 4.28 14.63 8.32
CA LEU A 86 5.37 15.59 8.27
C LEU A 86 4.86 16.96 8.73
N GLU A 87 5.12 17.30 9.99
CA GLU A 87 4.80 18.63 10.52
C GLU A 87 5.77 19.69 9.97
N LEU A 88 5.74 19.88 8.65
CA LEU A 88 6.60 20.84 7.94
C LEU A 88 6.56 22.24 8.53
N LYS A 89 5.42 22.63 9.11
CA LYS A 89 5.23 23.94 9.73
C LYS A 89 6.03 24.13 11.03
N LYS A 90 6.43 23.05 11.69
CA LYS A 90 7.25 23.06 12.91
C LYS A 90 8.74 22.88 12.63
N MET A 91 9.11 22.57 11.40
CA MET A 91 10.51 22.39 11.00
C MET A 91 11.21 23.74 10.79
N ASN A 92 12.42 23.87 11.33
CA ASN A 92 13.27 24.99 11.01
C ASN A 92 13.90 24.84 9.60
N LYS A 93 14.52 25.92 9.09
CA LYS A 93 15.09 25.93 7.73
C LYS A 93 16.12 24.82 7.49
N GLN A 94 16.94 24.49 8.49
CA GLN A 94 17.95 23.42 8.36
C GLN A 94 17.31 22.04 8.28
N GLN A 95 16.28 21.80 9.09
CA GLN A 95 15.51 20.56 9.07
C GLN A 95 14.75 20.39 7.74
N LEU A 96 14.19 21.47 7.19
CA LEU A 96 13.55 21.46 5.88
C LEU A 96 14.55 21.17 4.75
N LEU A 97 15.74 21.79 4.79
CA LEU A 97 16.79 21.51 3.80
C LEU A 97 17.28 20.06 3.89
N ALA A 98 17.54 19.57 5.10
CA ALA A 98 17.93 18.18 5.31
C ALA A 98 16.84 17.19 4.84
N LEU A 99 15.57 17.52 5.05
CA LEU A 99 14.44 16.74 4.56
C LEU A 99 14.40 16.73 3.02
N ILE A 100 14.55 17.90 2.40
CA ILE A 100 14.59 18.03 0.93
C ILE A 100 15.76 17.22 0.36
N GLU A 101 16.95 17.35 0.95
CA GLU A 101 18.14 16.58 0.53
C GLU A 101 17.92 15.07 0.71
N LYS A 102 17.26 14.66 1.81
CA LYS A 102 16.87 13.27 2.04
C LYS A 102 15.89 12.78 0.97
N VAL A 103 14.82 13.53 0.69
CA VAL A 103 13.83 13.21 -0.33
C VAL A 103 14.49 13.08 -1.72
N PHE A 104 15.39 14.00 -2.09
CA PHE A 104 16.12 13.91 -3.35
C PHE A 104 17.09 12.73 -3.40
N ARG A 105 17.71 12.39 -2.27
CA ARG A 105 18.58 11.21 -2.15
C ARG A 105 17.77 9.93 -2.27
N ASP A 106 16.68 9.84 -1.50
CA ASP A 106 15.77 8.70 -1.49
C ASP A 106 15.10 8.50 -2.86
N TYR A 107 14.80 9.57 -3.58
CA TYR A 107 14.33 9.51 -4.96
C TYR A 107 15.39 8.95 -5.93
N LYS A 108 16.68 9.25 -5.70
CA LYS A 108 17.77 8.68 -6.48
C LYS A 108 18.08 7.23 -6.12
N ASP A 109 17.96 6.87 -4.83
CA ASP A 109 18.40 5.58 -4.30
C ASP A 109 17.22 4.64 -3.99
N GLN A 110 15.97 5.04 -4.27
CA GLN A 110 14.71 4.31 -4.03
C GLN A 110 14.67 3.62 -2.65
N THR A 111 14.97 4.36 -1.59
CA THR A 111 14.93 3.79 -0.25
C THR A 111 13.51 3.61 0.29
N THR A 112 13.37 2.70 1.22
CA THR A 112 12.21 1.90 1.59
C THR A 112 11.16 2.56 2.48
N VAL A 113 11.33 3.81 2.90
CA VAL A 113 10.39 4.48 3.80
C VAL A 113 9.70 5.64 3.08
N HIS A 114 8.47 5.40 2.65
CA HIS A 114 7.60 6.45 2.12
C HIS A 114 6.60 6.85 3.20
N TYR A 115 6.62 8.12 3.56
CA TYR A 115 5.66 8.73 4.48
C TYR A 115 4.48 9.27 3.67
N GLU A 116 3.28 8.74 3.93
CA GLU A 116 2.09 9.10 3.17
C GLU A 116 0.99 9.59 4.09
N ASN A 117 0.56 10.84 3.89
CA ASN A 117 -0.50 11.44 4.67
C ASN A 117 -1.89 10.97 4.22
N LYS A 118 -2.67 10.39 5.13
CA LYS A 118 -4.09 10.20 4.92
C LYS A 118 -4.76 11.58 4.88
N PRO A 119 -5.61 11.88 3.87
CA PRO A 119 -6.42 13.08 3.87
C PRO A 119 -7.25 13.16 5.15
N THR A 120 -7.02 14.16 5.98
CA THR A 120 -7.64 14.33 7.31
C THR A 120 -9.13 14.62 7.26
N ARG A 121 -9.67 15.01 6.11
CA ARG A 121 -11.11 15.16 5.84
C ARG A 121 -11.39 14.78 4.39
N ASN A 122 -12.07 13.69 4.18
CA ASN A 122 -12.66 13.38 2.89
C ASN A 122 -14.15 13.15 3.05
N ALA A 123 -14.94 14.08 2.51
CA ALA A 123 -16.40 13.99 2.49
C ALA A 123 -16.90 12.88 1.54
N LEU A 124 -16.03 12.33 0.70
CA LEU A 124 -16.41 11.42 -0.38
C LEU A 124 -16.35 9.93 0.02
N HIS A 125 -15.37 9.52 0.84
CA HIS A 125 -15.25 8.11 1.24
C HIS A 125 -14.47 7.93 2.55
N PRO A 126 -15.06 7.33 3.62
CA PRO A 126 -14.43 7.23 4.94
C PRO A 126 -13.25 6.25 5.01
N THR A 127 -13.12 5.33 4.05
CA THR A 127 -12.10 4.27 4.02
C THR A 127 -11.12 4.40 2.85
N MET A 128 -10.94 5.62 2.34
CA MET A 128 -10.02 5.88 1.22
C MET A 128 -8.58 5.50 1.58
N LYS A 129 -7.92 4.79 0.67
CA LYS A 129 -6.48 4.50 0.78
C LYS A 129 -5.68 5.69 0.22
N PRO A 130 -4.49 6.00 0.75
CA PRO A 130 -3.60 7.00 0.14
C PRO A 130 -3.21 6.60 -1.29
N VAL A 131 -3.30 7.55 -2.23
CA VAL A 131 -2.87 7.32 -3.63
C VAL A 131 -1.43 6.85 -3.71
N PRO A 132 -0.46 7.45 -2.98
CA PRO A 132 0.92 7.01 -3.00
C PRO A 132 1.13 5.59 -2.47
N LEU A 133 0.40 5.16 -1.43
CA LEU A 133 0.47 3.78 -0.96
C LEU A 133 0.08 2.80 -2.08
N VAL A 134 -1.05 3.04 -2.74
CA VAL A 134 -1.52 2.18 -3.84
C VAL A 134 -0.55 2.26 -5.03
N GLY A 135 -0.07 3.45 -5.37
CA GLY A 135 0.93 3.66 -6.43
C GLY A 135 2.23 2.90 -6.17
N ARG A 136 2.70 2.86 -4.93
CA ARG A 136 3.88 2.08 -4.53
C ARG A 136 3.68 0.58 -4.78
N LEU A 137 2.54 0.03 -4.34
CA LEU A 137 2.24 -1.40 -4.54
C LEU A 137 2.17 -1.75 -6.04
N MET A 138 1.57 -0.87 -6.85
CA MET A 138 1.55 -1.02 -8.31
C MET A 138 2.96 -1.00 -8.90
N ASN A 139 3.77 0.00 -8.57
CA ASN A 139 5.12 0.14 -9.09
C ASN A 139 6.01 -1.06 -8.73
N ASN A 140 5.81 -1.64 -7.54
CA ASN A 140 6.55 -2.83 -7.11
C ASN A 140 6.21 -4.08 -7.94
N SER A 141 4.96 -4.21 -8.41
CA SER A 141 4.43 -5.47 -8.95
C SER A 141 3.88 -5.37 -10.37
N SER A 142 3.96 -4.19 -11.01
CA SER A 142 3.57 -3.99 -12.41
C SER A 142 4.57 -3.09 -13.14
N ARG A 143 4.48 -3.11 -14.47
CA ARG A 143 5.24 -2.24 -15.36
C ARG A 143 4.28 -1.27 -16.06
N PRO A 144 4.74 -0.11 -16.53
CA PRO A 144 3.93 0.77 -17.38
C PRO A 144 3.24 0.01 -18.50
N GLY A 145 1.98 0.31 -18.76
CA GLY A 145 1.15 -0.35 -19.77
C GLY A 145 0.59 -1.72 -19.36
N TRP A 146 0.84 -2.21 -18.14
CA TRP A 146 0.20 -3.43 -17.66
C TRP A 146 -1.20 -3.14 -17.11
N ALA A 147 -2.11 -4.09 -17.29
CA ALA A 147 -3.46 -3.96 -16.72
C ALA A 147 -3.47 -4.21 -15.21
N VAL A 148 -4.10 -3.31 -14.49
CA VAL A 148 -4.37 -3.43 -13.04
C VAL A 148 -5.88 -3.49 -12.84
N GLY A 149 -6.36 -4.47 -12.08
CA GLY A 149 -7.77 -4.66 -11.75
C GLY A 149 -8.05 -4.32 -10.30
N ASP A 150 -9.01 -3.44 -10.04
CA ASP A 150 -9.56 -3.17 -8.73
C ASP A 150 -11.08 -3.45 -8.75
N PHE A 151 -11.48 -4.53 -8.07
CA PHE A 151 -12.88 -4.98 -8.02
C PHE A 151 -13.70 -4.24 -6.97
N PHE A 152 -13.06 -3.43 -6.14
CA PHE A 152 -13.68 -2.68 -5.05
C PHE A 152 -13.30 -1.18 -5.09
N GLY A 153 -13.19 -0.62 -6.27
CA GLY A 153 -12.63 0.69 -6.62
C GLY A 153 -12.93 1.87 -5.69
N GLY A 154 -14.04 1.79 -4.94
CA GLY A 154 -14.38 2.74 -3.89
C GLY A 154 -14.23 4.21 -4.29
N SER A 155 -13.25 4.90 -3.72
CA SER A 155 -12.94 6.30 -4.03
C SER A 155 -12.17 6.52 -5.34
N GLY A 156 -11.87 5.45 -6.10
CA GLY A 156 -11.08 5.55 -7.32
C GLY A 156 -9.58 5.74 -7.11
N THR A 157 -9.07 5.50 -5.90
CA THR A 157 -7.65 5.67 -5.58
C THR A 157 -6.73 4.88 -6.52
N THR A 158 -7.12 3.64 -6.84
CA THR A 158 -6.38 2.76 -7.76
C THR A 158 -6.32 3.32 -9.17
N LEU A 159 -7.43 3.89 -9.65
CA LEU A 159 -7.48 4.54 -10.97
C LEU A 159 -6.57 5.77 -11.02
N ILE A 160 -6.61 6.61 -9.97
CA ILE A 160 -5.76 7.81 -9.87
C ILE A 160 -4.28 7.40 -9.85
N ALA A 161 -3.93 6.37 -9.06
CA ALA A 161 -2.56 5.87 -8.99
C ALA A 161 -2.09 5.31 -10.33
N ALA A 162 -2.93 4.54 -11.03
CA ALA A 162 -2.63 4.00 -12.35
C ALA A 162 -2.38 5.10 -13.38
N GLU A 163 -3.23 6.13 -13.42
CA GLU A 163 -3.08 7.29 -14.32
C GLU A 163 -1.76 8.05 -14.09
N GLN A 164 -1.32 8.16 -12.82
CA GLN A 164 -0.07 8.83 -12.47
C GLN A 164 1.18 8.01 -12.84
N LEU A 165 1.06 6.70 -12.94
CA LEU A 165 2.18 5.79 -13.24
C LEU A 165 2.30 5.43 -14.73
N GLY A 166 1.28 5.68 -15.55
CA GLY A 166 1.24 5.35 -16.99
C GLY A 166 0.93 3.88 -17.20
#